data_d379afa1fdfe7beaaaf46b90f3825ab1
#
_entry.id   d379afa1fdfe7beaaaf46b90f3825ab1
#
_cell.length_a   1.000
_cell.length_b   1.000
_cell.length_c   1.000
_cell.angle_alpha   90.00
_cell.angle_beta   90.00
_cell.angle_gamma   90.00
#
_symmetry.space_group_name_H-M   'P 1'
#
loop_
_entity.id
_entity.type
_entity.pdbx_description
1 polymer ?
#
loop_
_entity_poly.entity_id
_entity_poly.type
_entity_poly.pdbx_seq_one_letter_code
_entity_poly.pdbx_strand_id
1 'polypeptide(L)'
;MASLTDYAKNLLARALVGRQPSLPVAAWAALGTGGTDAAGLAGEPAAASGYARQPVAFTGSGAQRNIAPLRFAFTGSVGTLTHVGLYDAVAGGNALAWGTLGTPATLNAAGTITVPAESLTVLAD
;
A
#
# COMPACT_ATOMS: atom_id res chain seq x y z
N MET A 1 -10.60 -2.58 -1.27
CA MET A 1 -10.48 -1.12 -1.41
C MET A 1 -9.65 -0.57 -0.26
N ALA A 2 -8.74 0.33 -0.55
CA ALA A 2 -7.89 0.94 0.48
C ALA A 2 -8.51 2.25 0.97
N SER A 3 -8.51 2.42 2.29
CA SER A 3 -8.94 3.65 2.95
C SER A 3 -7.75 4.56 3.20
N LEU A 4 -7.96 5.88 3.13
CA LEU A 4 -6.91 6.83 3.42
C LEU A 4 -6.58 6.83 4.92
N THR A 5 -5.30 7.02 5.23
CA THR A 5 -4.85 7.23 6.60
C THR A 5 -5.20 8.65 7.07
N ASP A 6 -5.13 8.88 8.39
CA ASP A 6 -5.32 10.22 8.94
C ASP A 6 -4.30 11.22 8.38
N TYR A 7 -3.06 10.76 8.16
CA TYR A 7 -2.02 11.57 7.52
C TYR A 7 -2.45 12.04 6.14
N ALA A 8 -2.94 11.12 5.30
CA ALA A 8 -3.36 11.43 3.94
C ALA A 8 -4.58 12.34 3.91
N LYS A 9 -5.56 12.11 4.79
CA LYS A 9 -6.75 12.96 4.88
C LYS A 9 -6.38 14.38 5.26
N ASN A 10 -5.49 14.56 6.24
CA ASN A 10 -5.02 15.88 6.66
C ASN A 10 -4.24 16.57 5.53
N LEU A 11 -3.42 15.82 4.80
CA LEU A 11 -2.67 16.33 3.66
C LEU A 11 -3.61 16.88 2.59
N LEU A 12 -4.66 16.12 2.24
CA LEU A 12 -5.65 16.54 1.26
C LEU A 12 -6.45 17.75 1.72
N ALA A 13 -6.86 17.79 2.98
CA ALA A 13 -7.60 18.91 3.54
C ALA A 13 -6.79 20.20 3.46
N ARG A 14 -5.50 20.15 3.79
CA ARG A 14 -4.61 21.31 3.67
C ARG A 14 -4.44 21.74 2.22
N ALA A 15 -4.34 20.78 1.30
CA ALA A 15 -4.22 21.08 -0.13
C ALA A 15 -5.46 21.80 -0.65
N LEU A 16 -6.65 21.35 -0.26
CA LEU A 16 -7.92 21.91 -0.72
C LEU A 16 -8.13 23.35 -0.25
N VAL A 17 -7.62 23.71 0.91
CA VAL A 17 -7.78 25.09 1.45
C VAL A 17 -6.58 25.99 1.13
N GLY A 18 -5.75 25.60 0.19
CA GLY A 18 -4.68 26.43 -0.33
C GLY A 18 -3.41 26.50 0.51
N ARG A 19 -3.20 25.57 1.45
CA ARG A 19 -2.02 25.58 2.31
C ARG A 19 -0.78 24.98 1.64
N GLN A 20 -0.94 24.40 0.47
CA GLN A 20 0.14 23.89 -0.39
C GLN A 20 1.11 22.95 0.33
N PRO A 21 0.64 21.84 0.93
CA PRO A 21 1.54 20.88 1.53
C PRO A 21 2.37 20.17 0.47
N SER A 22 3.50 19.58 0.86
CA SER A 22 4.28 18.73 -0.05
C SER A 22 3.52 17.43 -0.29
N LEU A 23 3.07 17.21 -1.53
CA LEU A 23 2.36 16.00 -1.92
C LEU A 23 3.36 14.91 -2.36
N PRO A 24 3.03 13.62 -2.18
CA PRO A 24 3.89 12.55 -2.64
C PRO A 24 4.11 12.61 -4.15
N VAL A 25 5.34 12.36 -4.58
CA VAL A 25 5.68 12.28 -6.01
C VAL A 25 5.67 10.84 -6.52
N ALA A 26 5.58 9.88 -5.63
CA ALA A 26 5.53 8.46 -5.97
C ALA A 26 4.78 7.72 -4.86
N ALA A 27 4.22 6.58 -5.21
CA ALA A 27 3.55 5.69 -4.26
C ALA A 27 4.22 4.32 -4.31
N TRP A 28 4.33 3.69 -3.14
CA TRP A 28 4.93 2.37 -2.96
C TRP A 28 3.94 1.47 -2.28
N ALA A 29 3.67 0.32 -2.89
CA ALA A 29 2.75 -0.67 -2.34
C ALA A 29 3.47 -1.57 -1.35
N ALA A 30 2.80 -1.88 -0.26
CA ALA A 30 3.31 -2.73 0.81
C ALA A 30 2.28 -3.79 1.17
N LEU A 31 2.73 -4.90 1.75
CA LEU A 31 1.87 -5.97 2.25
C LEU A 31 2.02 -6.08 3.76
N GLY A 32 0.96 -6.51 4.44
CA GLY A 32 0.99 -6.65 5.89
C GLY A 32 -0.14 -7.52 6.41
N THR A 33 -0.32 -7.49 7.72
CA THR A 33 -1.29 -8.33 8.43
C THR A 33 -2.38 -7.55 9.15
N GLY A 34 -2.31 -6.22 9.14
CA GLY A 34 -3.30 -5.37 9.78
C GLY A 34 -3.10 -3.92 9.43
N GLY A 35 -3.85 -3.03 10.07
CA GLY A 35 -3.70 -1.61 9.87
C GLY A 35 -4.72 -0.80 10.64
N THR A 36 -4.46 0.52 10.74
CA THR A 36 -5.37 1.49 11.31
C THR A 36 -5.23 2.80 10.54
N ASP A 37 -6.25 3.67 10.63
CA ASP A 37 -6.18 4.99 10.00
C ASP A 37 -5.08 5.86 10.62
N ALA A 38 -4.84 5.72 11.91
CA ALA A 38 -3.82 6.52 12.60
C ALA A 38 -2.40 6.10 12.26
N ALA A 39 -2.14 4.79 12.12
CA ALA A 39 -0.80 4.25 11.92
C ALA A 39 -0.55 3.74 10.50
N GLY A 40 -1.60 3.47 9.73
CA GLY A 40 -1.49 2.84 8.42
C GLY A 40 -1.32 1.35 8.53
N LEU A 41 -0.58 0.77 7.60
CA LEU A 41 -0.36 -0.68 7.54
C LEU A 41 0.48 -1.17 8.71
N ALA A 42 0.17 -2.36 9.21
CA ALA A 42 0.93 -3.03 10.25
C ALA A 42 1.34 -4.43 9.80
N GLY A 43 2.43 -4.94 10.38
CA GLY A 43 2.87 -6.31 10.12
C GLY A 43 3.55 -6.51 8.77
N GLU A 44 4.27 -5.52 8.26
CA GLU A 44 5.07 -5.72 7.05
C GLU A 44 6.09 -6.84 7.26
N PRO A 45 6.31 -7.71 6.24
CA PRO A 45 7.36 -8.72 6.32
C PRO A 45 8.75 -8.11 6.52
N ALA A 46 9.64 -8.87 7.15
CA ALA A 46 11.01 -8.42 7.34
C ALA A 46 11.78 -8.39 6.01
N ALA A 47 12.72 -7.46 5.88
CA ALA A 47 13.56 -7.37 4.68
C ALA A 47 14.37 -8.66 4.46
N ALA A 48 14.71 -9.39 5.52
CA ALA A 48 15.42 -10.65 5.42
C ALA A 48 14.67 -11.73 4.64
N SER A 49 13.35 -11.61 4.49
CA SER A 49 12.55 -12.53 3.67
C SER A 49 12.60 -12.20 2.18
N GLY A 50 13.37 -11.20 1.77
CA GLY A 50 13.41 -10.71 0.40
C GLY A 50 12.35 -9.66 0.11
N TYR A 51 11.54 -9.31 1.10
CA TYR A 51 10.47 -8.34 0.95
C TYR A 51 11.00 -6.95 0.63
N ALA A 52 10.35 -6.31 -0.33
CA ALA A 52 10.54 -4.89 -0.61
C ALA A 52 9.22 -4.33 -1.11
N ARG A 53 8.93 -3.08 -0.77
CA ARG A 53 7.77 -2.38 -1.32
C ARG A 53 7.96 -2.21 -2.82
N GLN A 54 6.85 -2.24 -3.56
CA GLN A 54 6.88 -2.14 -5.02
C GLN A 54 6.33 -0.79 -5.47
N PRO A 55 6.98 -0.13 -6.43
CA PRO A 55 6.43 1.12 -6.97
C PRO A 55 5.11 0.83 -7.68
N VAL A 56 4.17 1.74 -7.54
CA VAL A 56 2.85 1.58 -8.14
C VAL A 56 2.41 2.87 -8.81
N ALA A 57 1.83 2.73 -10.02
CA ALA A 57 1.21 3.82 -10.73
C ALA A 57 -0.30 3.58 -10.81
N PHE A 58 -1.05 4.66 -10.76
CA PHE A 58 -2.52 4.61 -10.71
C PHE A 58 -3.15 5.28 -11.91
N THR A 59 -4.38 4.87 -12.20
CA THR A 59 -5.26 5.50 -13.17
C THR A 59 -6.68 5.51 -12.63
N GLY A 60 -7.53 6.33 -13.21
CA GLY A 60 -8.94 6.38 -12.87
C GLY A 60 -9.42 7.80 -12.65
N SER A 61 -10.74 7.94 -12.55
CA SER A 61 -11.43 9.18 -12.23
C SER A 61 -12.27 8.89 -10.98
N GLY A 62 -12.01 9.61 -9.90
CA GLY A 62 -12.54 9.26 -8.59
C GLY A 62 -11.69 8.16 -7.96
N ALA A 63 -12.19 6.95 -7.90
CA ALA A 63 -11.39 5.82 -7.42
C ALA A 63 -10.18 5.58 -8.32
N GLN A 64 -9.01 5.46 -7.71
CA GLN A 64 -7.77 5.20 -8.42
C GLN A 64 -7.44 3.71 -8.36
N ARG A 65 -6.95 3.15 -9.46
CA ARG A 65 -6.62 1.73 -9.57
C ARG A 65 -5.19 1.57 -10.09
N ASN A 66 -4.50 0.53 -9.65
CA ASN A 66 -3.16 0.26 -10.15
C ASN A 66 -3.20 -0.16 -11.63
N ILE A 67 -2.28 0.41 -12.42
CA ILE A 67 -2.23 0.19 -13.85
C ILE A 67 -1.72 -1.21 -14.17
N ALA A 68 -0.67 -1.66 -13.47
CA ALA A 68 0.03 -2.91 -13.73
C ALA A 68 0.00 -3.82 -12.50
N PRO A 69 0.18 -5.13 -12.69
CA PRO A 69 0.30 -6.05 -11.56
C PRO A 69 1.49 -5.70 -10.68
N LEU A 70 1.34 -5.90 -9.37
CA LEU A 70 2.41 -5.73 -8.39
C LEU A 70 2.91 -7.09 -7.99
N ARG A 71 4.22 -7.32 -8.07
CA ARG A 71 4.82 -8.59 -7.75
C ARG A 71 5.81 -8.44 -6.61
N PHE A 72 5.52 -9.13 -5.51
CA PHE A 72 6.37 -9.15 -4.32
C PHE A 72 7.07 -10.50 -4.27
N ALA A 73 8.37 -10.51 -4.52
CA ALA A 73 9.17 -11.74 -4.51
C ALA A 73 9.76 -11.97 -3.11
N PHE A 74 9.68 -13.19 -2.63
CA PHE A 74 10.17 -13.57 -1.30
C PHE A 74 11.16 -14.72 -1.43
N THR A 75 12.21 -14.70 -0.62
CA THR A 75 13.24 -15.73 -0.58
C THR A 75 12.94 -16.79 0.47
N GLY A 76 11.93 -16.60 1.30
CA GLY A 76 11.53 -17.54 2.33
C GLY A 76 10.07 -17.38 2.69
N SER A 77 9.62 -18.15 3.67
CA SER A 77 8.26 -18.14 4.17
C SER A 77 7.93 -16.79 4.82
N VAL A 78 6.73 -16.28 4.56
CA VAL A 78 6.19 -15.07 5.21
C VAL A 78 4.84 -15.30 5.89
N GLY A 79 4.32 -16.52 5.82
CA GLY A 79 3.01 -16.85 6.36
C GLY A 79 1.89 -16.24 5.55
N THR A 80 0.79 -15.85 6.19
CA THR A 80 -0.37 -15.29 5.54
C THR A 80 -0.37 -13.78 5.66
N LEU A 81 -0.45 -13.10 4.51
CA LEU A 81 -0.58 -11.64 4.43
C LEU A 81 -2.01 -11.30 4.03
N THR A 82 -2.64 -10.41 4.78
CA THR A 82 -4.07 -10.11 4.66
C THR A 82 -4.36 -8.68 4.26
N HIS A 83 -3.37 -7.81 4.31
CA HIS A 83 -3.55 -6.37 4.09
C HIS A 83 -2.55 -5.83 3.08
N VAL A 84 -2.94 -4.73 2.44
CA VAL A 84 -2.11 -3.97 1.51
C VAL A 84 -2.12 -2.51 1.95
N GLY A 85 -1.02 -1.81 1.72
CA GLY A 85 -0.91 -0.40 2.05
C GLY A 85 -0.14 0.37 1.00
N LEU A 86 -0.24 1.70 1.08
CA LEU A 86 0.52 2.62 0.24
C LEU A 86 1.34 3.54 1.12
N TYR A 87 2.58 3.77 0.70
CA TYR A 87 3.51 4.66 1.37
C TYR A 87 4.12 5.64 0.38
N ASP A 88 4.67 6.73 0.87
CA ASP A 88 5.34 7.73 0.06
C ASP A 88 6.85 7.47 -0.10
N ALA A 89 7.35 6.36 0.44
CA ALA A 89 8.75 5.98 0.37
C ALA A 89 8.91 4.47 0.25
N VAL A 90 10.03 4.03 -0.31
CA VAL A 90 10.36 2.61 -0.45
C VAL A 90 10.61 1.93 0.89
N ALA A 91 11.03 2.70 1.88
CA ALA A 91 11.22 2.24 3.25
C ALA A 91 10.94 3.41 4.20
N GLY A 92 10.37 3.13 5.36
CA GLY A 92 9.93 4.18 6.28
C GLY A 92 8.85 5.05 5.65
N GLY A 93 8.98 6.37 5.80
CA GLY A 93 8.03 7.32 5.20
C GLY A 93 6.68 7.34 5.87
N ASN A 94 5.70 7.93 5.19
CA ASN A 94 4.35 8.11 5.70
C ASN A 94 3.38 7.18 5.00
N ALA A 95 2.52 6.51 5.78
CA ALA A 95 1.46 5.69 5.25
C ALA A 95 0.36 6.58 4.65
N LEU A 96 -0.03 6.29 3.41
CA LEU A 96 -1.05 7.07 2.70
C LEU A 96 -2.40 6.39 2.72
N ALA A 97 -2.41 5.06 2.60
CA ALA A 97 -3.65 4.28 2.58
C ALA A 97 -3.37 2.86 3.07
N TRP A 98 -4.42 2.17 3.49
CA TRP A 98 -4.35 0.77 3.90
C TRP A 98 -5.70 0.10 3.66
N GLY A 99 -5.68 -1.21 3.53
CA GLY A 99 -6.91 -1.96 3.35
C GLY A 99 -6.66 -3.45 3.33
N THR A 100 -7.72 -4.23 3.25
CA THR A 100 -7.63 -5.69 3.18
C THR A 100 -7.39 -6.15 1.74
N LEU A 101 -6.62 -7.23 1.58
CA LEU A 101 -6.56 -7.94 0.33
C LEU A 101 -7.91 -8.65 0.09
N GLY A 102 -8.35 -8.68 -1.16
CA GLY A 102 -9.57 -9.41 -1.52
C GLY A 102 -9.44 -10.90 -1.21
N THR A 103 -8.26 -11.46 -1.45
CA THR A 103 -7.91 -12.84 -1.11
C THR A 103 -6.60 -12.82 -0.33
N PRO A 104 -6.56 -13.34 0.90
CA PRO A 104 -5.32 -13.45 1.65
C PRO A 104 -4.27 -14.27 0.89
N ALA A 105 -3.01 -13.88 0.99
CA ALA A 105 -1.90 -14.53 0.33
C ALA A 105 -1.03 -15.26 1.34
N THR A 106 -0.75 -16.54 1.10
CA THR A 106 0.05 -17.36 2.01
C THR A 106 1.27 -17.90 1.27
N LEU A 107 2.46 -17.72 1.87
CA LEU A 107 3.70 -18.31 1.40
C LEU A 107 4.35 -19.09 2.55
N ASN A 108 4.44 -20.40 2.39
CA ASN A 108 5.12 -21.28 3.34
C ASN A 108 6.58 -21.56 2.93
N ALA A 109 6.99 -21.02 1.79
CA ALA A 109 8.34 -21.13 1.24
C ALA A 109 8.58 -19.96 0.30
N ALA A 110 9.77 -19.85 -0.29
CA ALA A 110 10.08 -18.82 -1.27
C ALA A 110 9.05 -18.83 -2.41
N GLY A 111 8.70 -17.66 -2.88
CA GLY A 111 7.71 -17.51 -3.95
C GLY A 111 7.37 -16.05 -4.22
N THR A 112 6.33 -15.82 -5.01
CA THR A 112 5.90 -14.48 -5.40
C THR A 112 4.42 -14.31 -5.08
N ILE A 113 4.08 -13.16 -4.45
CA ILE A 113 2.70 -12.73 -4.29
C ILE A 113 2.43 -11.66 -5.33
N THR A 114 1.35 -11.83 -6.11
CA THR A 114 0.96 -10.90 -7.16
C THR A 114 -0.37 -10.23 -6.80
N VAL A 115 -0.37 -8.89 -6.85
CA VAL A 115 -1.60 -8.09 -6.80
C VAL A 115 -1.95 -7.77 -8.25
N PRO A 116 -3.06 -8.29 -8.79
CA PRO A 116 -3.40 -8.09 -10.19
C PRO A 116 -3.61 -6.62 -10.55
N ALA A 117 -3.47 -6.31 -11.84
CA ALA A 117 -3.80 -4.97 -12.34
C ALA A 117 -5.25 -4.62 -12.00
N GLU A 118 -5.48 -3.36 -11.67
CA GLU A 118 -6.80 -2.78 -11.37
C GLU A 118 -7.49 -3.38 -10.13
N SER A 119 -6.79 -4.18 -9.32
CA SER A 119 -7.36 -4.78 -8.11
C SER A 119 -7.10 -3.97 -6.84
N LEU A 120 -6.07 -3.12 -6.83
CA LEU A 120 -5.79 -2.21 -5.72
C LEU A 120 -6.47 -0.88 -5.99
N THR A 121 -7.54 -0.59 -5.26
CA THR A 121 -8.29 0.64 -5.43
C THR A 121 -8.12 1.56 -4.24
N VAL A 122 -8.00 2.85 -4.52
CA VAL A 122 -7.88 3.92 -3.50
C VAL A 122 -8.94 4.97 -3.81
N LEU A 123 -9.72 5.32 -2.80
CA LEU A 123 -10.75 6.34 -2.91
C LEU A 123 -10.55 7.36 -1.78
N ALA A 124 -10.65 8.63 -2.12
CA ALA A 124 -10.66 9.68 -1.09
C ALA A 124 -11.98 9.63 -0.33
N ASP A 125 -11.92 9.36 0.97
CA ASP A 125 -13.09 9.17 1.83
C ASP A 125 -13.19 10.20 2.96
#